data_8f91a46ae4a91cf563b3941816d13097
#
_entry.id   8f91a46ae4a91cf563b3941816d13097
#
_cell.length_a   1.000
_cell.length_b   1.000
_cell.length_c   1.000
_cell.angle_alpha   90.00
_cell.angle_beta   90.00
_cell.angle_gamma   90.00
#
_symmetry.space_group_name_H-M   'P 1'
#
loop_
_entity.id
_entity.type
_entity.pdbx_description
1 polymer ?
#
loop_
_entity_poly.entity_id
_entity_poly.type
_entity_poly.pdbx_seq_one_letter_code
_entity_poly.pdbx_strand_id
1 'polypeptide(L)'
;GRHSGYGVREFGMAAIMNGIALHGGFIPFGGTFLTFSDYSRNALRMAALMNLRVIHVFTHDSVGLGEDGPTHQSVEHVSSLRLIPNLEVWRPCDTVETAVAWKLALMRKSAPTALVLSRQNLPFVPRSAAQIAAIERGGYVLAEAAGGKAPQRILLATGSEVGLALAAQKILEGEDIATRVVSMPSTETFDRQDAAY
;
A
#
# COMPACT_ATOMS: atom_id res chain seq x y z
N GLY A 1 -25.66 14.66 2.11
CA GLY A 1 -24.43 14.03 2.62
C GLY A 1 -23.49 13.66 1.49
N ARG A 2 -22.21 13.46 1.79
CA ARG A 2 -21.18 13.10 0.80
C ARG A 2 -20.87 11.59 0.82
N HIS A 3 -21.81 10.79 1.32
CA HIS A 3 -21.67 9.34 1.41
C HIS A 3 -22.71 8.67 0.53
N SER A 4 -22.30 7.63 -0.19
CA SER A 4 -23.18 6.80 -1.02
C SER A 4 -22.98 5.33 -0.69
N GLY A 5 -24.05 4.63 -0.37
CA GLY A 5 -24.03 3.18 -0.19
C GLY A 5 -24.26 2.48 -1.54
N TYR A 6 -23.32 1.63 -1.93
CA TYR A 6 -23.41 0.90 -3.21
C TYR A 6 -23.98 -0.51 -3.06
N GLY A 7 -24.17 -0.97 -1.82
CA GLY A 7 -24.42 -2.37 -1.53
C GLY A 7 -23.21 -3.24 -1.92
N VAL A 8 -23.39 -4.54 -2.01
CA VAL A 8 -22.33 -5.48 -2.44
C VAL A 8 -22.23 -5.46 -3.97
N ARG A 9 -21.52 -4.45 -4.52
CA ARG A 9 -21.40 -4.20 -5.97
C ARG A 9 -20.08 -3.50 -6.29
N GLU A 10 -18.97 -4.21 -6.19
CA GLU A 10 -17.63 -3.67 -6.31
C GLU A 10 -17.36 -3.05 -7.68
N PHE A 11 -17.81 -3.70 -8.75
CA PHE A 11 -17.70 -3.13 -10.11
C PHE A 11 -18.52 -1.84 -10.24
N GLY A 12 -19.78 -1.87 -9.78
CA GLY A 12 -20.66 -0.70 -9.82
C GLY A 12 -20.08 0.48 -9.03
N MET A 13 -19.59 0.24 -7.82
CA MET A 13 -18.90 1.25 -7.00
C MET A 13 -17.73 1.86 -7.77
N ALA A 14 -16.80 1.04 -8.27
CA ALA A 14 -15.60 1.53 -8.95
C ALA A 14 -15.95 2.28 -10.26
N ALA A 15 -16.92 1.79 -11.04
CA ALA A 15 -17.35 2.45 -12.27
C ALA A 15 -18.06 3.79 -11.99
N ILE A 16 -18.88 3.88 -10.95
CA ILE A 16 -19.52 5.13 -10.52
C ILE A 16 -18.45 6.13 -10.04
N MET A 17 -17.46 5.69 -9.29
CA MET A 17 -16.33 6.54 -8.89
C MET A 17 -15.59 7.10 -10.11
N ASN A 18 -15.38 6.30 -11.16
CA ASN A 18 -14.80 6.79 -12.41
C ASN A 18 -15.67 7.89 -13.03
N GLY A 19 -16.97 7.71 -13.07
CA GLY A 19 -17.92 8.73 -13.55
C GLY A 19 -17.87 10.02 -12.72
N ILE A 20 -17.82 9.91 -11.40
CA ILE A 20 -17.68 11.06 -10.49
C ILE A 20 -16.37 11.82 -10.74
N ALA A 21 -15.25 11.09 -10.92
CA ALA A 21 -13.95 11.69 -11.23
C ALA A 21 -13.95 12.41 -12.58
N LEU A 22 -14.59 11.81 -13.61
CA LEU A 22 -14.78 12.43 -14.93
C LEU A 22 -15.60 13.71 -14.88
N HIS A 23 -16.60 13.76 -14.03
CA HIS A 23 -17.41 14.97 -13.80
C HIS A 23 -16.56 16.12 -13.22
N GLY A 24 -15.50 15.82 -12.45
CA GLY A 24 -14.52 16.79 -11.97
C GLY A 24 -14.89 17.57 -10.70
N GLY A 25 -16.08 17.36 -10.14
CA GLY A 25 -16.56 18.10 -8.97
C GLY A 25 -16.08 17.53 -7.62
N PHE A 26 -15.56 16.29 -7.61
CA PHE A 26 -15.20 15.56 -6.40
C PHE A 26 -13.97 14.68 -6.62
N ILE A 27 -13.29 14.35 -5.52
CA ILE A 27 -12.29 13.29 -5.48
C ILE A 27 -12.98 12.06 -4.85
N PRO A 28 -13.39 11.07 -5.64
CA PRO A 28 -14.06 9.90 -5.09
C PRO A 28 -13.06 8.96 -4.42
N PHE A 29 -13.48 8.37 -3.30
CA PHE A 29 -12.84 7.20 -2.74
C PHE A 29 -13.91 6.18 -2.33
N GLY A 30 -13.58 4.89 -2.43
CA GLY A 30 -14.48 3.81 -2.07
C GLY A 30 -13.71 2.60 -1.60
N GLY A 31 -14.34 1.81 -0.73
CA GLY A 31 -13.67 0.71 -0.04
C GLY A 31 -14.41 -0.61 -0.14
N THR A 32 -13.61 -1.68 -0.22
CA THR A 32 -14.03 -3.08 -0.13
C THR A 32 -12.84 -3.93 0.33
N PHE A 33 -13.03 -5.25 0.52
CA PHE A 33 -11.93 -6.17 0.76
C PHE A 33 -11.06 -6.33 -0.49
N LEU A 34 -9.77 -6.55 -0.31
CA LEU A 34 -8.81 -6.66 -1.42
C LEU A 34 -9.17 -7.81 -2.38
N THR A 35 -9.60 -8.95 -1.86
CA THR A 35 -10.01 -10.09 -2.71
C THR A 35 -11.12 -9.72 -3.70
N PHE A 36 -12.01 -8.80 -3.34
CA PHE A 36 -13.09 -8.34 -4.20
C PHE A 36 -12.68 -7.30 -5.24
N SER A 37 -11.40 -6.91 -5.26
CA SER A 37 -10.83 -6.16 -6.38
C SER A 37 -10.94 -6.92 -7.70
N ASP A 38 -11.03 -8.25 -7.66
CA ASP A 38 -11.27 -9.09 -8.83
C ASP A 38 -12.56 -8.71 -9.54
N TYR A 39 -13.64 -8.44 -8.79
CA TYR A 39 -14.91 -7.98 -9.38
C TYR A 39 -14.82 -6.59 -9.99
N SER A 40 -14.01 -5.70 -9.44
CA SER A 40 -13.86 -4.32 -9.91
C SER A 40 -12.67 -4.11 -10.85
N ARG A 41 -11.92 -5.16 -11.18
CA ARG A 41 -10.65 -5.07 -11.93
C ARG A 41 -10.77 -4.28 -13.24
N ASN A 42 -11.84 -4.49 -14.00
CA ASN A 42 -12.07 -3.75 -15.24
C ASN A 42 -12.18 -2.24 -14.99
N ALA A 43 -12.96 -1.84 -13.98
CA ALA A 43 -13.13 -0.43 -13.64
C ALA A 43 -11.84 0.21 -13.11
N LEU A 44 -11.02 -0.53 -12.32
CA LEU A 44 -9.69 -0.11 -11.89
C LEU A 44 -8.77 0.15 -13.09
N ARG A 45 -8.74 -0.81 -14.02
CA ARG A 45 -7.95 -0.68 -15.25
C ARG A 45 -8.41 0.50 -16.10
N MET A 46 -9.71 0.74 -16.19
CA MET A 46 -10.27 1.88 -16.91
C MET A 46 -9.92 3.21 -16.23
N ALA A 47 -9.94 3.29 -14.90
CA ALA A 47 -9.48 4.47 -14.18
C ALA A 47 -8.01 4.80 -14.51
N ALA A 48 -7.15 3.79 -14.55
CA ALA A 48 -5.74 3.95 -14.90
C ALA A 48 -5.56 4.38 -16.36
N LEU A 49 -6.28 3.77 -17.30
CA LEU A 49 -6.24 4.10 -18.72
C LEU A 49 -6.72 5.53 -19.02
N MET A 50 -7.75 5.97 -18.31
CA MET A 50 -8.33 7.32 -18.43
C MET A 50 -7.59 8.39 -17.58
N ASN A 51 -6.53 8.02 -16.86
CA ASN A 51 -5.77 8.91 -15.98
C ASN A 51 -6.64 9.58 -14.90
N LEU A 52 -7.58 8.84 -14.30
CA LEU A 52 -8.54 9.39 -13.35
C LEU A 52 -7.99 9.40 -11.94
N ARG A 53 -8.29 10.49 -11.22
CA ARG A 53 -8.02 10.62 -9.80
C ARG A 53 -9.10 9.92 -8.98
N VAL A 54 -8.93 8.62 -8.77
CA VAL A 54 -9.82 7.78 -7.97
C VAL A 54 -9.00 7.07 -6.91
N ILE A 55 -9.49 7.00 -5.67
CA ILE A 55 -8.81 6.32 -4.58
C ILE A 55 -9.61 5.07 -4.20
N HIS A 56 -8.98 3.92 -4.39
CA HIS A 56 -9.53 2.63 -3.99
C HIS A 56 -8.93 2.21 -2.65
N VAL A 57 -9.76 1.91 -1.67
CA VAL A 57 -9.34 1.46 -0.34
C VAL A 57 -9.66 -0.03 -0.23
N PHE A 58 -8.62 -0.86 -0.27
CA PHE A 58 -8.74 -2.30 -0.16
C PHE A 58 -8.25 -2.75 1.22
N THR A 59 -9.17 -3.23 2.04
CA THR A 59 -8.84 -3.78 3.36
C THR A 59 -8.72 -5.31 3.30
N HIS A 60 -8.32 -5.94 4.42
CA HIS A 60 -8.22 -7.41 4.50
C HIS A 60 -7.21 -7.95 3.47
N ASP A 61 -5.99 -7.42 3.52
CA ASP A 61 -4.97 -7.46 2.47
C ASP A 61 -4.29 -8.82 2.27
N SER A 62 -4.45 -9.77 3.22
CA SER A 62 -3.62 -10.99 3.22
C SER A 62 -4.27 -12.14 3.98
N VAL A 63 -3.55 -13.24 4.11
CA VAL A 63 -3.92 -14.39 4.96
C VAL A 63 -4.11 -14.02 6.44
N GLY A 64 -3.58 -12.88 6.88
CA GLY A 64 -3.80 -12.31 8.21
C GLY A 64 -5.24 -11.88 8.50
N LEU A 65 -6.12 -11.92 7.52
CA LEU A 65 -7.56 -11.79 7.66
C LEU A 65 -8.17 -12.79 8.65
N GLY A 66 -7.69 -14.04 8.66
CA GLY A 66 -8.07 -15.05 9.66
C GLY A 66 -9.31 -15.88 9.27
N GLU A 67 -10.34 -15.84 10.12
CA GLU A 67 -11.46 -16.77 10.12
C GLU A 67 -12.37 -16.75 8.88
N ASP A 68 -12.41 -15.69 8.11
CA ASP A 68 -13.23 -15.62 6.88
C ASP A 68 -12.76 -16.61 5.81
N GLY A 69 -11.56 -17.13 5.95
CA GLY A 69 -11.03 -18.26 5.18
C GLY A 69 -10.58 -17.92 3.76
N PRO A 70 -10.25 -18.95 2.98
CA PRO A 70 -9.53 -18.78 1.70
C PRO A 70 -10.34 -18.04 0.63
N THR A 71 -11.67 -17.97 0.73
CA THR A 71 -12.50 -17.21 -0.22
C THR A 71 -12.34 -15.69 -0.07
N HIS A 72 -11.79 -15.23 1.06
CA HIS A 72 -11.61 -13.82 1.40
C HIS A 72 -10.12 -13.46 1.59
N GLN A 73 -9.24 -14.44 1.69
CA GLN A 73 -7.80 -14.25 1.89
C GLN A 73 -7.12 -13.92 0.57
N SER A 74 -6.57 -12.72 0.49
CA SER A 74 -5.84 -12.24 -0.68
C SER A 74 -4.45 -12.87 -0.74
N VAL A 75 -4.05 -13.41 -1.88
CA VAL A 75 -2.73 -14.00 -2.13
C VAL A 75 -2.04 -13.26 -3.28
N GLU A 76 -2.57 -13.37 -4.51
CA GLU A 76 -1.99 -12.80 -5.73
C GLU A 76 -2.41 -11.34 -5.99
N HIS A 77 -3.40 -10.83 -5.27
CA HIS A 77 -4.11 -9.58 -5.60
C HIS A 77 -3.19 -8.36 -5.64
N VAL A 78 -2.28 -8.20 -4.65
CA VAL A 78 -1.34 -7.07 -4.62
C VAL A 78 -0.45 -7.09 -5.86
N SER A 79 0.15 -8.25 -6.18
CA SER A 79 1.00 -8.41 -7.36
C SER A 79 0.22 -8.15 -8.64
N SER A 80 -1.01 -8.65 -8.73
CA SER A 80 -1.86 -8.46 -9.90
C SER A 80 -2.30 -7.00 -10.10
N LEU A 81 -2.52 -6.25 -9.03
CA LEU A 81 -2.81 -4.81 -9.11
C LEU A 81 -1.60 -4.02 -9.61
N ARG A 82 -0.39 -4.38 -9.17
CA ARG A 82 0.87 -3.77 -9.62
C ARG A 82 1.14 -3.96 -11.12
N LEU A 83 0.52 -4.97 -11.75
CA LEU A 83 0.60 -5.17 -13.20
C LEU A 83 -0.28 -4.21 -14.01
N ILE A 84 -1.18 -3.45 -13.39
CA ILE A 84 -2.01 -2.47 -14.10
C ILE A 84 -1.18 -1.20 -14.33
N PRO A 85 -0.83 -0.85 -15.58
CA PRO A 85 -0.05 0.37 -15.84
C PRO A 85 -0.77 1.60 -15.29
N ASN A 86 -0.01 2.53 -14.70
CA ASN A 86 -0.52 3.78 -14.13
C ASN A 86 -1.42 3.63 -12.89
N LEU A 87 -1.65 2.44 -12.36
CA LEU A 87 -2.25 2.26 -11.03
C LEU A 87 -1.12 2.30 -10.00
N GLU A 88 -1.21 3.19 -9.01
CA GLU A 88 -0.25 3.27 -7.92
C GLU A 88 -0.77 2.48 -6.72
N VAL A 89 0.01 1.52 -6.24
CA VAL A 89 -0.37 0.66 -5.11
C VAL A 89 0.45 1.02 -3.88
N TRP A 90 -0.23 1.35 -2.78
CA TRP A 90 0.36 1.61 -1.47
C TRP A 90 -0.09 0.56 -0.47
N ARG A 91 0.86 -0.12 0.15
CA ARG A 91 0.62 -1.12 1.20
C ARG A 91 1.38 -0.71 2.47
N PRO A 92 0.81 0.23 3.25
CA PRO A 92 1.46 0.79 4.43
C PRO A 92 1.50 -0.21 5.59
N CYS A 93 2.55 -0.12 6.43
CA CYS A 93 2.76 -0.99 7.57
C CYS A 93 2.18 -0.45 8.90
N ASP A 94 1.80 0.82 8.95
CA ASP A 94 1.23 1.46 10.15
C ASP A 94 0.50 2.77 9.82
N THR A 95 0.07 3.48 10.87
CA THR A 95 -0.68 4.73 10.74
C THR A 95 0.12 5.85 10.07
N VAL A 96 1.44 5.90 10.27
CA VAL A 96 2.30 6.96 9.68
C VAL A 96 2.41 6.77 8.18
N GLU A 97 2.75 5.56 7.73
CA GLU A 97 2.77 5.26 6.30
C GLU A 97 1.39 5.42 5.67
N THR A 98 0.31 5.03 6.38
CA THR A 98 -1.06 5.22 5.90
C THR A 98 -1.39 6.70 5.69
N ALA A 99 -1.00 7.57 6.62
CA ALA A 99 -1.23 9.01 6.48
C ALA A 99 -0.47 9.60 5.28
N VAL A 100 0.78 9.19 5.06
CA VAL A 100 1.57 9.61 3.90
C VAL A 100 0.95 9.08 2.59
N ALA A 101 0.54 7.81 2.55
CA ALA A 101 -0.11 7.22 1.39
C ALA A 101 -1.41 7.95 1.02
N TRP A 102 -2.26 8.30 2.00
CA TRP A 102 -3.45 9.13 1.79
C TRP A 102 -3.10 10.54 1.26
N LYS A 103 -2.09 11.19 1.84
CA LYS A 103 -1.60 12.49 1.35
C LYS A 103 -1.24 12.40 -0.12
N LEU A 104 -0.44 11.42 -0.52
CA LEU A 104 0.02 11.26 -1.89
C LEU A 104 -1.13 10.88 -2.84
N ALA A 105 -2.04 10.01 -2.42
CA ALA A 105 -3.24 9.67 -3.18
C ALA A 105 -4.11 10.91 -3.47
N LEU A 106 -4.26 11.80 -2.48
CA LEU A 106 -4.98 13.06 -2.64
C LEU A 106 -4.23 14.07 -3.53
N MET A 107 -2.91 14.02 -3.58
CA MET A 107 -2.09 14.91 -4.40
C MET A 107 -1.96 14.42 -5.85
N ARG A 108 -2.09 13.14 -6.10
CA ARG A 108 -1.96 12.52 -7.43
C ARG A 108 -3.15 12.85 -8.31
N LYS A 109 -2.94 13.67 -9.35
CA LYS A 109 -4.04 14.24 -10.16
C LYS A 109 -4.40 13.41 -11.39
N SER A 110 -3.47 12.62 -11.91
CA SER A 110 -3.55 11.98 -13.23
C SER A 110 -3.43 10.46 -13.20
N ALA A 111 -3.80 9.85 -12.07
CA ALA A 111 -3.81 8.40 -11.95
C ALA A 111 -4.61 7.94 -10.72
N PRO A 112 -5.17 6.74 -10.74
CA PRO A 112 -5.79 6.15 -9.58
C PRO A 112 -4.74 5.63 -8.58
N THR A 113 -5.15 5.55 -7.32
CA THR A 113 -4.35 4.98 -6.24
C THR A 113 -5.13 3.88 -5.54
N ALA A 114 -4.48 2.75 -5.28
CA ALA A 114 -5.00 1.69 -4.44
C ALA A 114 -4.26 1.70 -3.09
N LEU A 115 -5.00 1.89 -2.00
CA LEU A 115 -4.52 1.79 -0.63
C LEU A 115 -4.87 0.39 -0.11
N VAL A 116 -3.87 -0.42 0.14
CA VAL A 116 -4.02 -1.82 0.58
C VAL A 116 -3.72 -1.89 2.07
N LEU A 117 -4.76 -2.16 2.86
CA LEU A 117 -4.71 -2.07 4.32
C LEU A 117 -4.99 -3.44 4.96
N SER A 118 -4.34 -3.72 6.08
CA SER A 118 -4.56 -4.94 6.85
C SER A 118 -5.91 -4.95 7.57
N ARG A 119 -6.43 -6.14 7.86
CA ARG A 119 -7.56 -6.32 8.79
C ARG A 119 -7.11 -6.20 10.23
N GLN A 120 -5.98 -6.82 10.56
CA GLN A 120 -5.41 -6.83 11.91
C GLN A 120 -4.77 -5.50 12.27
N ASN A 121 -4.71 -5.23 13.57
CA ASN A 121 -3.96 -4.09 14.08
C ASN A 121 -2.46 -4.32 13.91
N LEU A 122 -1.77 -3.31 13.40
CA LEU A 122 -0.32 -3.32 13.25
C LEU A 122 0.33 -2.40 14.29
N PRO A 123 1.50 -2.76 14.82
CA PRO A 123 2.19 -1.93 15.80
C PRO A 123 2.70 -0.64 15.15
N PHE A 124 2.61 0.44 15.89
CA PHE A 124 3.26 1.70 15.53
C PHE A 124 4.79 1.54 15.56
N VAL A 125 5.46 2.01 14.52
CA VAL A 125 6.92 2.04 14.44
C VAL A 125 7.41 3.49 14.50
N PRO A 126 8.21 3.87 15.53
CA PRO A 126 8.76 5.22 15.62
C PRO A 126 9.69 5.54 14.43
N ARG A 127 9.64 6.77 13.96
CA ARG A 127 10.46 7.26 12.84
C ARG A 127 10.98 8.66 13.11
N SER A 128 12.17 8.95 12.62
CA SER A 128 12.68 10.32 12.51
C SER A 128 11.92 11.13 11.46
N ALA A 129 12.03 12.44 11.52
CA ALA A 129 11.44 13.32 10.51
C ALA A 129 11.96 13.01 9.08
N ALA A 130 13.24 12.65 8.96
CA ALA A 130 13.85 12.26 7.69
C ALA A 130 13.26 10.97 7.13
N GLN A 131 13.01 9.97 8.00
CA GLN A 131 12.35 8.72 7.58
C GLN A 131 10.89 8.96 7.18
N ILE A 132 10.16 9.82 7.89
CA ILE A 132 8.78 10.19 7.50
C ILE A 132 8.76 10.83 6.10
N ALA A 133 9.68 11.75 5.83
CA ALA A 133 9.82 12.34 4.51
C ALA A 133 10.21 11.30 3.43
N ALA A 134 11.04 10.32 3.78
CA ALA A 134 11.49 9.28 2.86
C ALA A 134 10.35 8.28 2.48
N ILE A 135 9.29 8.16 3.27
CA ILE A 135 8.11 7.34 2.91
C ILE A 135 7.55 7.78 1.55
N GLU A 136 7.58 9.08 1.24
CA GLU A 136 7.07 9.63 -0.02
C GLU A 136 7.82 9.09 -1.25
N ARG A 137 8.97 8.47 -1.06
CA ARG A 137 9.80 7.88 -2.12
C ARG A 137 9.43 6.41 -2.42
N GLY A 138 8.49 5.83 -1.68
CA GLY A 138 7.95 4.49 -1.94
C GLY A 138 8.73 3.34 -1.33
N GLY A 139 9.99 3.56 -0.93
CA GLY A 139 10.84 2.61 -0.23
C GLY A 139 11.90 3.37 0.57
N TYR A 140 12.21 2.96 1.79
CA TYR A 140 13.18 3.66 2.65
C TYR A 140 13.75 2.74 3.73
N VAL A 141 14.92 3.10 4.24
CA VAL A 141 15.55 2.39 5.36
C VAL A 141 14.78 2.70 6.65
N LEU A 142 14.09 1.69 7.18
CA LEU A 142 13.34 1.80 8.43
C LEU A 142 14.20 1.54 9.65
N ALA A 143 15.08 0.51 9.59
CA ALA A 143 16.01 0.19 10.65
C ALA A 143 17.37 -0.17 10.08
N GLU A 144 18.41 0.51 10.56
CA GLU A 144 19.81 0.21 10.23
C GLU A 144 20.34 -0.98 11.03
N ALA A 145 21.44 -1.57 10.56
CA ALA A 145 22.18 -2.56 11.30
C ALA A 145 22.74 -1.97 12.60
N ALA A 146 22.73 -2.76 13.67
CA ALA A 146 23.19 -2.33 14.98
C ALA A 146 24.65 -1.88 14.97
N GLY A 147 24.97 -0.87 15.81
CA GLY A 147 26.34 -0.36 15.97
C GLY A 147 26.91 0.34 14.74
N GLY A 148 26.09 0.73 13.75
CA GLY A 148 26.55 1.39 12.52
C GLY A 148 27.37 0.49 11.60
N LYS A 149 27.29 -0.84 11.78
CA LYS A 149 27.96 -1.82 10.91
C LYS A 149 27.37 -1.77 9.50
N ALA A 150 28.20 -2.05 8.49
CA ALA A 150 27.67 -2.30 7.15
C ALA A 150 26.77 -3.54 7.16
N PRO A 151 25.58 -3.49 6.56
CA PRO A 151 24.65 -4.61 6.63
C PRO A 151 25.17 -5.80 5.82
N GLN A 152 25.17 -6.97 6.44
CA GLN A 152 25.41 -8.26 5.78
C GLN A 152 24.14 -8.82 5.15
N ARG A 153 22.97 -8.40 5.67
CA ARG A 153 21.64 -8.78 5.18
C ARG A 153 20.74 -7.55 5.07
N ILE A 154 19.88 -7.54 4.08
CA ILE A 154 18.83 -6.53 3.92
C ILE A 154 17.50 -7.28 3.81
N LEU A 155 16.56 -6.97 4.71
CA LEU A 155 15.21 -7.46 4.70
C LEU A 155 14.31 -6.39 4.08
N LEU A 156 13.71 -6.70 2.93
CA LEU A 156 12.72 -5.86 2.26
C LEU A 156 11.33 -6.36 2.64
N ALA A 157 10.49 -5.49 3.18
CA ALA A 157 9.15 -5.85 3.60
C ALA A 157 8.13 -4.76 3.29
N THR A 158 6.86 -5.11 3.18
CA THR A 158 5.75 -4.20 2.91
C THR A 158 4.55 -4.55 3.80
N GLY A 159 3.76 -3.55 4.18
CA GLY A 159 2.54 -3.77 4.94
C GLY A 159 2.77 -4.54 6.25
N SER A 160 1.90 -5.50 6.53
CA SER A 160 1.94 -6.29 7.77
C SER A 160 3.25 -7.05 8.00
N GLU A 161 4.01 -7.39 6.96
CA GLU A 161 5.26 -8.14 7.06
C GLU A 161 6.44 -7.29 7.56
N VAL A 162 6.32 -5.97 7.59
CA VAL A 162 7.37 -5.09 8.15
C VAL A 162 7.62 -5.40 9.63
N GLY A 163 6.56 -5.65 10.42
CA GLY A 163 6.70 -6.06 11.81
C GLY A 163 7.47 -7.38 11.96
N LEU A 164 7.22 -8.35 11.06
CA LEU A 164 7.95 -9.61 11.01
C LEU A 164 9.43 -9.41 10.65
N ALA A 165 9.73 -8.54 9.68
CA ALA A 165 11.10 -8.21 9.29
C ALA A 165 11.88 -7.56 10.45
N LEU A 166 11.25 -6.66 11.23
CA LEU A 166 11.86 -6.06 12.42
C LEU A 166 12.10 -7.10 13.53
N ALA A 167 11.21 -8.08 13.70
CA ALA A 167 11.42 -9.17 14.64
C ALA A 167 12.58 -10.09 14.19
N ALA A 168 12.64 -10.42 12.90
CA ALA A 168 13.72 -11.20 12.31
C ALA A 168 15.07 -10.48 12.42
N GLN A 169 15.12 -9.16 12.21
CA GLN A 169 16.32 -8.35 12.42
C GLN A 169 16.88 -8.54 13.83
N LYS A 170 16.04 -8.48 14.86
CA LYS A 170 16.47 -8.66 16.26
C LYS A 170 17.12 -10.02 16.51
N ILE A 171 16.57 -11.07 15.89
CA ILE A 171 17.12 -12.43 16.02
C ILE A 171 18.49 -12.51 15.33
N LEU A 172 18.59 -12.03 14.09
CA LEU A 172 19.83 -12.04 13.32
C LEU A 172 20.94 -11.21 13.97
N GLU A 173 20.60 -10.02 14.49
CA GLU A 173 21.54 -9.18 15.25
C GLU A 173 22.01 -9.88 16.54
N GLY A 174 21.15 -10.68 17.19
CA GLY A 174 21.53 -11.54 18.32
C GLY A 174 22.51 -12.66 17.96
N GLU A 175 22.58 -13.03 16.70
CA GLU A 175 23.55 -13.97 16.11
C GLU A 175 24.75 -13.26 15.47
N ASP A 176 24.94 -11.97 15.75
CA ASP A 176 26.00 -11.10 15.20
C ASP A 176 25.94 -10.92 13.67
N ILE A 177 24.77 -11.09 13.08
CA ILE A 177 24.51 -10.86 11.64
C ILE A 177 23.94 -9.47 11.46
N ALA A 178 24.77 -8.52 11.04
CA ALA A 178 24.37 -7.13 10.82
C ALA A 178 23.27 -7.03 9.75
N THR A 179 22.07 -6.57 10.15
CA THR A 179 20.87 -6.64 9.31
C THR A 179 20.16 -5.30 9.22
N ARG A 180 19.86 -4.86 8.00
CA ARG A 180 19.06 -3.67 7.71
C ARG A 180 17.63 -4.08 7.36
N VAL A 181 16.64 -3.29 7.78
CA VAL A 181 15.25 -3.43 7.36
C VAL A 181 14.84 -2.24 6.49
N VAL A 182 14.30 -2.51 5.33
CA VAL A 182 13.73 -1.55 4.40
C VAL A 182 12.22 -1.76 4.35
N SER A 183 11.45 -0.70 4.61
CA SER A 183 10.01 -0.69 4.33
C SER A 183 9.79 -0.25 2.89
N MET A 184 8.97 -1.01 2.15
CA MET A 184 8.64 -0.79 0.74
C MET A 184 7.13 -0.61 0.56
N PRO A 185 6.54 0.51 1.01
CA PRO A 185 5.10 0.71 0.93
C PRO A 185 4.57 0.86 -0.50
N SER A 186 5.38 1.29 -1.48
CA SER A 186 4.96 1.40 -2.88
C SER A 186 6.14 1.17 -3.83
N THR A 187 6.15 0.04 -4.52
CA THR A 187 7.18 -0.30 -5.51
C THR A 187 7.12 0.63 -6.70
N GLU A 188 5.93 0.99 -7.19
CA GLU A 188 5.75 1.87 -8.35
C GLU A 188 6.27 3.28 -8.09
N THR A 189 6.15 3.76 -6.86
CA THR A 189 6.71 5.05 -6.45
C THR A 189 8.22 4.98 -6.31
N PHE A 190 8.73 3.88 -5.76
CA PHE A 190 10.17 3.63 -5.64
C PHE A 190 10.85 3.52 -7.02
N ASP A 191 10.25 2.81 -7.97
CA ASP A 191 10.78 2.63 -9.33
C ASP A 191 10.91 3.96 -10.12
N ARG A 192 10.21 5.00 -9.69
CA ARG A 192 10.32 6.35 -10.28
C ARG A 192 11.44 7.21 -9.68
N GLN A 193 12.12 6.73 -8.65
CA GLN A 193 13.27 7.45 -8.09
C GLN A 193 14.45 7.42 -9.05
N ASP A 194 15.36 8.38 -8.88
CA ASP A 194 16.61 8.37 -9.63
C ASP A 194 17.55 7.25 -9.12
N ALA A 195 18.52 6.89 -9.96
CA ALA A 195 19.47 5.82 -9.63
C ALA A 195 20.41 6.13 -8.46
N ALA A 196 20.42 7.37 -7.96
CA ALA A 196 21.24 7.76 -6.81
C ALA A 196 20.51 7.50 -5.47
N TYR A 197 19.22 7.26 -5.51
CA TYR A 197 18.44 6.91 -4.33
C TYR A 197 18.61 5.45 -3.95
#